data_e2c56ab6d3805684c3eba83e1e5d7239
#
_entry.id   e2c56ab6d3805684c3eba83e1e5d7239
#
_cell.length_a   1.000
_cell.length_b   1.000
_cell.length_c   1.000
_cell.angle_alpha   90.00
_cell.angle_beta   90.00
_cell.angle_gamma   90.00
#
_symmetry.space_group_name_H-M   'P 1'
#
loop_
_entity.id
_entity.type
_entity.pdbx_description
1 polymer ?
#
loop_
_entity_poly.entity_id
_entity_poly.type
_entity_poly.pdbx_seq_one_letter_code
_entity_poly.pdbx_strand_id
1 'polypeptide(L)'
;MIWLVILQILLIVFMVILFFVCIVVRIIRHYYRFPIPAFLTQVIDNPVRRGLFQTPSVLVSRMHLEPGMIVVEIGPGKGSYTKAIAQAVFPDGLVYAVDIQESVIESLKRRVQKEGIPNIIPQIDDAYAFSFSDASIDRVFALACLPEIPNPVRVLQEVYRILKSNGLVSLAEFAPDPDNSITIIFCQKVSQ
;
A
#
# COMPACT_ATOMS: atom_id res chain seq x y z
N MET A 1 -27.83 -30.59 -24.07
CA MET A 1 -27.70 -31.15 -22.73
C MET A 1 -26.25 -31.57 -22.40
N ILE A 2 -25.60 -32.39 -23.21
CA ILE A 2 -24.20 -32.86 -22.98
C ILE A 2 -23.20 -31.70 -22.88
N TRP A 3 -23.28 -30.68 -23.74
CA TRP A 3 -22.38 -29.53 -23.71
C TRP A 3 -22.47 -28.70 -22.43
N LEU A 4 -23.66 -28.58 -21.84
CA LEU A 4 -23.84 -27.88 -20.55
C LEU A 4 -23.17 -28.67 -19.41
N VAL A 5 -23.27 -29.98 -19.42
CA VAL A 5 -22.60 -30.83 -18.42
C VAL A 5 -21.08 -30.74 -18.54
N ILE A 6 -20.56 -30.77 -19.77
CA ILE A 6 -19.12 -30.61 -20.03
C ILE A 6 -18.63 -29.24 -19.53
N LEU A 7 -19.36 -28.17 -19.82
CA LEU A 7 -19.03 -26.82 -19.36
C LEU A 7 -19.03 -26.70 -17.83
N GLN A 8 -20.00 -27.32 -17.16
CA GLN A 8 -20.08 -27.36 -15.70
C GLN A 8 -18.88 -28.11 -15.10
N ILE A 9 -18.53 -29.27 -15.68
CA ILE A 9 -17.34 -30.04 -15.21
C ILE A 9 -16.08 -29.22 -15.39
N LEU A 10 -15.87 -28.57 -16.54
CA LEU A 10 -14.71 -27.71 -16.78
C LEU A 10 -14.64 -26.53 -15.78
N LEU A 11 -15.78 -25.91 -15.48
CA LEU A 11 -15.85 -24.84 -14.50
C LEU A 11 -15.50 -25.32 -13.10
N ILE A 12 -16.01 -26.48 -12.68
CA ILE A 12 -15.67 -27.09 -11.37
C ILE A 12 -14.20 -27.40 -11.30
N VAL A 13 -13.63 -28.04 -12.31
CA VAL A 13 -12.20 -28.37 -12.37
C VAL A 13 -11.35 -27.08 -12.30
N PHE A 14 -11.71 -26.03 -13.04
CA PHE A 14 -11.04 -24.75 -13.00
C PHE A 14 -11.08 -24.13 -11.59
N MET A 15 -12.24 -24.14 -10.93
CA MET A 15 -12.40 -23.62 -9.57
C MET A 15 -11.58 -24.41 -8.54
N VAL A 16 -11.51 -25.74 -8.67
CA VAL A 16 -10.69 -26.59 -7.81
C VAL A 16 -9.19 -26.31 -7.99
N ILE A 17 -8.75 -26.16 -9.24
CA ILE A 17 -7.35 -25.79 -9.54
C ILE A 17 -7.04 -24.40 -8.95
N LEU A 18 -7.91 -23.42 -9.17
CA LEU A 18 -7.73 -22.08 -8.64
C LEU A 18 -7.64 -22.07 -7.11
N PHE A 19 -8.53 -22.81 -6.44
CA PHE A 19 -8.51 -22.98 -4.99
C PHE A 19 -7.21 -23.60 -4.49
N PHE A 20 -6.73 -24.66 -5.16
CA PHE A 20 -5.47 -25.30 -4.81
C PHE A 20 -4.27 -24.37 -5.01
N VAL A 21 -4.22 -23.64 -6.12
CA VAL A 21 -3.18 -22.62 -6.38
C VAL A 21 -3.20 -21.53 -5.30
N CYS A 22 -4.38 -21.05 -4.90
CA CYS A 22 -4.50 -20.07 -3.82
C CYS A 22 -3.95 -20.60 -2.49
N ILE A 23 -4.23 -21.85 -2.15
CA ILE A 23 -3.69 -22.49 -0.93
C ILE A 23 -2.16 -22.60 -1.01
N VAL A 24 -1.63 -23.10 -2.12
CA VAL A 24 -0.18 -23.26 -2.32
C VAL A 24 0.53 -21.90 -2.21
N VAL A 25 0.00 -20.87 -2.89
CA VAL A 25 0.55 -19.50 -2.81
C VAL A 25 0.50 -18.98 -1.38
N ARG A 26 -0.60 -19.24 -0.64
CA ARG A 26 -0.74 -18.81 0.76
C ARG A 26 0.29 -19.51 1.67
N ILE A 27 0.54 -20.82 1.46
CA ILE A 27 1.56 -21.56 2.19
C ILE A 27 2.96 -21.02 1.88
N ILE A 28 3.28 -20.84 0.60
CA ILE A 28 4.58 -20.30 0.19
C ILE A 28 4.80 -18.91 0.82
N ARG A 29 3.82 -18.02 0.79
CA ARG A 29 3.92 -16.68 1.39
C ARG A 29 4.01 -16.71 2.91
N HIS A 30 3.53 -17.75 3.56
CA HIS A 30 3.70 -17.92 5.01
C HIS A 30 5.15 -18.21 5.38
N TYR A 31 5.87 -19.01 4.58
CA TYR A 31 7.26 -19.36 4.82
C TYR A 31 8.26 -18.38 4.15
N TYR A 32 7.91 -17.85 3.00
CA TYR A 32 8.75 -16.93 2.22
C TYR A 32 8.00 -15.64 1.94
N ARG A 33 8.38 -14.58 2.66
CA ARG A 33 7.84 -13.24 2.42
C ARG A 33 8.57 -12.63 1.22
N PHE A 34 7.83 -12.29 0.19
CA PHE A 34 8.36 -11.60 -0.99
C PHE A 34 7.33 -10.57 -1.48
N PRO A 35 7.81 -9.45 -2.10
CA PRO A 35 6.91 -8.44 -2.64
C PRO A 35 6.02 -9.02 -3.75
N ILE A 36 4.77 -8.56 -3.80
CA ILE A 36 3.86 -8.95 -4.89
C ILE A 36 4.43 -8.43 -6.21
N PRO A 37 4.57 -9.29 -7.24
CA PRO A 37 5.02 -8.84 -8.56
C PRO A 37 4.16 -7.68 -9.09
N ALA A 38 4.80 -6.66 -9.66
CA ALA A 38 4.15 -5.42 -10.11
C ALA A 38 2.96 -5.64 -11.07
N PHE A 39 2.95 -6.70 -11.88
CA PHE A 39 1.82 -7.02 -12.76
C PHE A 39 0.59 -7.50 -11.97
N LEU A 40 0.76 -8.19 -10.83
CA LEU A 40 -0.34 -8.63 -9.97
C LEU A 40 -0.95 -7.47 -9.19
N THR A 41 -0.17 -6.45 -8.82
CA THR A 41 -0.71 -5.25 -8.17
C THR A 41 -1.75 -4.56 -9.06
N GLN A 42 -1.61 -4.70 -10.39
CA GLN A 42 -2.57 -4.16 -11.35
C GLN A 42 -3.94 -4.85 -11.29
N VAL A 43 -3.97 -6.14 -10.99
CA VAL A 43 -5.21 -6.92 -10.87
C VAL A 43 -5.84 -6.71 -9.49
N ILE A 44 -5.00 -6.63 -8.47
CA ILE A 44 -5.43 -6.48 -7.08
C ILE A 44 -6.00 -5.07 -6.83
N ASP A 45 -5.37 -4.03 -7.37
CA ASP A 45 -5.85 -2.65 -7.22
C ASP A 45 -6.84 -2.28 -8.34
N ASN A 46 -8.06 -2.80 -8.26
CA ASN A 46 -9.12 -2.47 -9.21
C ASN A 46 -10.19 -1.55 -8.60
N PRO A 47 -10.94 -0.78 -9.43
CA PRO A 47 -11.95 0.17 -8.95
C PRO A 47 -13.08 -0.47 -8.14
N VAL A 48 -13.46 -1.71 -8.47
CA VAL A 48 -14.54 -2.43 -7.78
C VAL A 48 -14.13 -2.73 -6.34
N ARG A 49 -12.92 -3.24 -6.15
CA ARG A 49 -12.38 -3.49 -4.80
C ARG A 49 -12.28 -2.20 -3.98
N ARG A 50 -11.81 -1.10 -4.59
CA ARG A 50 -11.72 0.20 -3.91
C ARG A 50 -13.08 0.72 -3.48
N GLY A 51 -14.11 0.56 -4.31
CA GLY A 51 -15.47 0.97 -3.98
C GLY A 51 -16.15 0.12 -2.91
N LEU A 52 -15.82 -1.20 -2.85
CA LEU A 52 -16.40 -2.12 -1.88
C LEU A 52 -15.69 -2.11 -0.52
N PHE A 53 -14.35 -1.93 -0.50
CA PHE A 53 -13.55 -2.13 0.71
C PHE A 53 -12.92 -0.86 1.25
N GLN A 54 -12.62 0.16 0.40
CA GLN A 54 -12.13 1.45 0.90
C GLN A 54 -12.01 2.50 -0.20
N THR A 55 -12.72 3.57 -0.03
CA THR A 55 -12.44 4.77 -0.82
C THR A 55 -11.19 5.47 -0.27
N PRO A 56 -10.28 5.94 -1.13
CA PRO A 56 -9.10 6.69 -0.69
C PRO A 56 -9.43 7.87 0.23
N SER A 57 -10.58 8.53 0.02
CA SER A 57 -11.04 9.65 0.85
C SER A 57 -11.32 9.26 2.31
N VAL A 58 -11.93 8.08 2.54
CA VAL A 58 -12.20 7.59 3.91
C VAL A 58 -10.89 7.27 4.63
N LEU A 59 -9.92 6.66 3.92
CA LEU A 59 -8.64 6.37 4.52
C LEU A 59 -7.90 7.67 4.91
N VAL A 60 -7.80 8.60 3.95
CA VAL A 60 -7.12 9.89 4.13
C VAL A 60 -7.73 10.70 5.28
N SER A 61 -9.07 10.71 5.42
CA SER A 61 -9.74 11.42 6.54
C SER A 61 -9.33 10.91 7.92
N ARG A 62 -8.86 9.65 8.01
CA ARG A 62 -8.40 9.05 9.27
C ARG A 62 -6.90 9.28 9.55
N MET A 63 -6.14 9.76 8.58
CA MET A 63 -4.69 9.96 8.72
C MET A 63 -4.32 11.29 9.40
N HIS A 64 -5.30 12.13 9.73
CA HIS A 64 -5.06 13.47 10.30
C HIS A 64 -4.03 14.27 9.47
N LEU A 65 -4.25 14.33 8.15
CA LEU A 65 -3.42 15.09 7.23
C LEU A 65 -3.81 16.56 7.25
N GLU A 66 -2.81 17.43 7.20
CA GLU A 66 -2.95 18.87 7.11
C GLU A 66 -2.13 19.42 5.94
N PRO A 67 -2.54 20.53 5.32
CA PRO A 67 -1.75 21.22 4.31
C PRO A 67 -0.33 21.53 4.80
N GLY A 68 0.66 21.34 3.94
CA GLY A 68 2.06 21.57 4.27
C GLY A 68 2.79 20.38 4.89
N MET A 69 2.10 19.28 5.23
CA MET A 69 2.76 18.09 5.78
C MET A 69 3.62 17.35 4.75
N ILE A 70 4.72 16.76 5.22
CA ILE A 70 5.58 15.87 4.46
C ILE A 70 5.19 14.43 4.81
N VAL A 71 4.78 13.68 3.80
CA VAL A 71 4.28 12.30 3.95
C VAL A 71 5.17 11.33 3.19
N VAL A 72 5.46 10.18 3.79
CA VAL A 72 6.06 9.02 3.11
C VAL A 72 5.01 7.93 2.96
N GLU A 73 4.75 7.49 1.74
CA GLU A 73 3.92 6.31 1.45
C GLU A 73 4.82 5.15 1.04
N ILE A 74 4.77 4.06 1.80
CA ILE A 74 5.53 2.83 1.54
C ILE A 74 4.67 1.89 0.71
N GLY A 75 5.17 1.44 -0.46
CA GLY A 75 4.43 0.55 -1.34
C GLY A 75 3.24 1.23 -2.04
N PRO A 76 3.43 2.30 -2.81
CA PRO A 76 2.34 3.09 -3.41
C PRO A 76 1.55 2.34 -4.49
N GLY A 77 2.10 1.25 -5.01
CA GLY A 77 1.50 0.50 -6.11
C GLY A 77 1.16 1.39 -7.31
N LYS A 78 -0.11 1.47 -7.67
CA LYS A 78 -0.57 2.35 -8.78
C LYS A 78 -0.74 3.82 -8.38
N GLY A 79 -0.51 4.18 -7.12
CA GLY A 79 -0.67 5.54 -6.63
C GLY A 79 -2.12 5.99 -6.41
N SER A 80 -3.02 5.06 -6.13
CA SER A 80 -4.44 5.39 -5.94
C SER A 80 -4.68 6.15 -4.65
N TYR A 81 -3.94 5.80 -3.60
CA TYR A 81 -3.96 6.51 -2.31
C TYR A 81 -3.01 7.70 -2.31
N THR A 82 -1.86 7.57 -2.98
CA THR A 82 -0.86 8.63 -3.15
C THR A 82 -1.49 9.93 -3.62
N LYS A 83 -2.38 9.86 -4.63
CA LYS A 83 -3.09 11.03 -5.16
C LYS A 83 -3.99 11.69 -4.12
N ALA A 84 -4.74 10.90 -3.36
CA ALA A 84 -5.63 11.43 -2.33
C ALA A 84 -4.84 12.06 -1.16
N ILE A 85 -3.71 11.45 -0.78
CA ILE A 85 -2.79 12.00 0.22
C ILE A 85 -2.21 13.32 -0.28
N ALA A 86 -1.73 13.36 -1.54
CA ALA A 86 -1.17 14.56 -2.14
C ALA A 86 -2.16 15.73 -2.18
N GLN A 87 -3.43 15.45 -2.47
CA GLN A 87 -4.49 16.46 -2.43
C GLN A 87 -4.74 16.99 -1.01
N ALA A 88 -4.67 16.12 0.01
CA ALA A 88 -4.91 16.50 1.40
C ALA A 88 -3.81 17.39 1.99
N VAL A 89 -2.56 17.23 1.53
CA VAL A 89 -1.43 18.02 2.02
C VAL A 89 -1.09 19.24 1.16
N PHE A 90 -1.77 19.42 0.03
CA PHE A 90 -1.59 20.56 -0.88
C PHE A 90 -2.02 21.88 -0.19
N PRO A 91 -1.41 23.09 -0.49
CA PRO A 91 -0.43 23.31 -1.58
C PRO A 91 1.04 23.04 -1.21
N ASP A 92 1.44 23.18 0.04
CA ASP A 92 2.86 23.24 0.43
C ASP A 92 3.41 21.89 0.90
N GLY A 93 2.55 20.87 1.03
CA GLY A 93 2.94 19.53 1.45
C GLY A 93 3.45 18.66 0.31
N LEU A 94 4.28 17.68 0.65
CA LEU A 94 4.90 16.74 -0.29
C LEU A 94 4.58 15.29 0.08
N VAL A 95 4.45 14.44 -0.92
CA VAL A 95 4.30 12.99 -0.76
C VAL A 95 5.45 12.28 -1.44
N TYR A 96 6.31 11.65 -0.65
CA TYR A 96 7.32 10.73 -1.12
C TYR A 96 6.70 9.34 -1.23
N ALA A 97 6.53 8.86 -2.45
CA ALA A 97 5.98 7.54 -2.73
C ALA A 97 7.14 6.57 -2.99
N VAL A 98 7.44 5.71 -2.01
CA VAL A 98 8.65 4.90 -2.00
C VAL A 98 8.35 3.42 -2.21
N ASP A 99 9.13 2.78 -3.07
CA ASP A 99 9.10 1.34 -3.32
C ASP A 99 10.51 0.86 -3.71
N ILE A 100 10.84 -0.37 -3.37
CA ILE A 100 12.09 -1.00 -3.78
C ILE A 100 12.04 -1.45 -5.25
N GLN A 101 10.86 -1.64 -5.81
CA GLN A 101 10.65 -2.09 -7.18
C GLN A 101 10.68 -0.91 -8.15
N GLU A 102 11.73 -0.83 -8.97
CA GLU A 102 11.89 0.21 -10.00
C GLU A 102 10.68 0.29 -10.94
N SER A 103 10.13 -0.86 -11.35
CA SER A 103 8.97 -0.93 -12.25
C SER A 103 7.71 -0.27 -11.66
N VAL A 104 7.51 -0.34 -10.34
CA VAL A 104 6.41 0.33 -9.63
C VAL A 104 6.62 1.84 -9.68
N ILE A 105 7.82 2.30 -9.33
CA ILE A 105 8.18 3.72 -9.32
C ILE A 105 8.10 4.34 -10.71
N GLU A 106 8.61 3.67 -11.75
CA GLU A 106 8.52 4.14 -13.13
C GLU A 106 7.06 4.23 -13.63
N SER A 107 6.22 3.27 -13.24
CA SER A 107 4.79 3.33 -13.56
C SER A 107 4.11 4.52 -12.87
N LEU A 108 4.45 4.76 -11.60
CA LEU A 108 3.91 5.88 -10.83
C LEU A 108 4.40 7.22 -11.37
N LYS A 109 5.68 7.36 -11.74
CA LYS A 109 6.23 8.58 -12.38
C LYS A 109 5.44 8.95 -13.64
N ARG A 110 5.22 7.98 -14.53
CA ARG A 110 4.42 8.22 -15.76
C ARG A 110 3.01 8.69 -15.44
N ARG A 111 2.38 8.11 -14.42
CA ARG A 111 1.05 8.52 -13.99
C ARG A 111 1.02 9.93 -13.40
N VAL A 112 1.94 10.24 -12.48
CA VAL A 112 2.08 11.56 -11.85
C VAL A 112 2.27 12.64 -12.91
N GLN A 113 3.15 12.39 -13.89
CA GLN A 113 3.40 13.30 -15.00
C GLN A 113 2.16 13.48 -15.89
N LYS A 114 1.47 12.40 -16.23
CA LYS A 114 0.24 12.44 -17.05
C LYS A 114 -0.89 13.19 -16.36
N GLU A 115 -1.03 13.03 -15.04
CA GLU A 115 -2.10 13.67 -14.26
C GLU A 115 -1.71 15.08 -13.78
N GLY A 116 -0.47 15.52 -14.00
CA GLY A 116 0.01 16.86 -13.61
C GLY A 116 -0.01 17.12 -12.12
N ILE A 117 0.34 16.12 -11.28
CA ILE A 117 0.31 16.25 -9.82
C ILE A 117 1.70 16.70 -9.34
N PRO A 118 1.86 17.96 -8.89
CA PRO A 118 3.19 18.53 -8.68
C PRO A 118 3.87 18.10 -7.38
N ASN A 119 3.10 17.65 -6.40
CA ASN A 119 3.58 17.39 -5.04
C ASN A 119 3.70 15.90 -4.69
N ILE A 120 3.82 15.02 -5.69
CA ILE A 120 4.18 13.61 -5.52
C ILE A 120 5.59 13.40 -6.04
N ILE A 121 6.45 12.79 -5.24
CA ILE A 121 7.83 12.45 -5.56
C ILE A 121 7.97 10.91 -5.51
N PRO A 122 7.84 10.22 -6.65
CA PRO A 122 8.10 8.77 -6.70
C PRO A 122 9.60 8.50 -6.60
N GLN A 123 10.00 7.65 -5.66
CA GLN A 123 11.40 7.41 -5.33
C GLN A 123 11.65 5.92 -5.07
N ILE A 124 12.74 5.38 -5.64
CA ILE A 124 13.24 4.07 -5.27
C ILE A 124 13.94 4.21 -3.93
N ASP A 125 13.50 3.49 -2.90
CA ASP A 125 14.11 3.54 -1.58
C ASP A 125 13.91 2.20 -0.84
N ASP A 126 14.83 1.89 0.07
CA ASP A 126 14.77 0.69 0.90
C ASP A 126 14.12 1.03 2.25
N ALA A 127 13.00 0.39 2.56
CA ALA A 127 12.31 0.58 3.83
C ALA A 127 13.15 0.17 5.07
N TYR A 128 14.26 -0.52 4.88
CA TYR A 128 15.21 -0.84 5.96
C TYR A 128 16.25 0.26 6.24
N ALA A 129 16.37 1.24 5.35
CA ALA A 129 17.36 2.31 5.44
C ALA A 129 16.93 3.50 4.56
N PHE A 130 15.87 4.19 4.96
CA PHE A 130 15.35 5.33 4.21
C PHE A 130 16.39 6.45 4.06
N SER A 131 16.41 7.06 2.89
CA SER A 131 17.27 8.21 2.57
C SER A 131 16.87 9.51 3.25
N PHE A 132 15.83 9.50 4.09
CA PHE A 132 15.34 10.66 4.84
C PHE A 132 16.15 10.91 6.12
N SER A 133 16.31 12.18 6.48
CA SER A 133 16.92 12.60 7.75
C SER A 133 16.05 12.19 8.95
N ASP A 134 16.67 12.10 10.11
CA ASP A 134 15.98 11.87 11.38
C ASP A 134 14.95 12.99 11.63
N ALA A 135 13.81 12.63 12.16
CA ALA A 135 12.75 13.57 12.56
C ALA A 135 12.34 14.57 11.47
N SER A 136 12.30 14.15 10.20
CA SER A 136 11.97 15.02 9.05
C SER A 136 10.57 14.84 8.50
N ILE A 137 9.89 13.74 8.81
CA ILE A 137 8.61 13.32 8.22
C ILE A 137 7.46 13.50 9.20
N ASP A 138 6.35 14.09 8.74
CA ASP A 138 5.15 14.30 9.56
C ASP A 138 4.28 13.05 9.66
N ARG A 139 4.12 12.32 8.54
CA ARG A 139 3.27 11.12 8.45
C ARG A 139 3.96 10.04 7.62
N VAL A 140 3.80 8.79 8.06
CA VAL A 140 4.15 7.63 7.25
C VAL A 140 2.89 6.80 7.04
N PHE A 141 2.70 6.33 5.82
CA PHE A 141 1.56 5.50 5.45
C PHE A 141 2.04 4.22 4.76
N ALA A 142 1.42 3.09 5.12
CA ALA A 142 1.63 1.81 4.45
C ALA A 142 0.31 1.05 4.37
N LEU A 143 -0.09 0.64 3.15
CA LEU A 143 -1.28 -0.14 2.91
C LEU A 143 -0.92 -1.52 2.36
N ALA A 144 -1.22 -2.57 3.12
CA ALA A 144 -1.08 -3.97 2.73
C ALA A 144 0.32 -4.36 2.22
N CYS A 145 1.36 -3.62 2.58
CA CYS A 145 2.73 -3.91 2.16
C CYS A 145 3.62 -4.47 3.28
N LEU A 146 3.33 -4.14 4.55
CA LEU A 146 4.14 -4.60 5.68
C LEU A 146 4.27 -6.14 5.78
N PRO A 147 3.22 -6.94 5.57
CA PRO A 147 3.31 -8.40 5.60
C PRO A 147 4.21 -9.01 4.52
N GLU A 148 4.50 -8.24 3.46
CA GLU A 148 5.36 -8.68 2.37
C GLU A 148 6.84 -8.47 2.69
N ILE A 149 7.14 -7.64 3.68
CA ILE A 149 8.50 -7.30 4.08
C ILE A 149 9.00 -8.35 5.10
N PRO A 150 10.15 -9.01 4.86
CA PRO A 150 10.66 -10.09 5.72
C PRO A 150 10.85 -9.68 7.18
N ASN A 151 11.36 -8.47 7.44
CA ASN A 151 11.58 -7.95 8.79
C ASN A 151 10.81 -6.64 9.03
N PRO A 152 9.51 -6.69 9.33
CA PRO A 152 8.71 -5.49 9.54
C PRO A 152 9.14 -4.68 10.77
N VAL A 153 9.77 -5.31 11.77
CA VAL A 153 10.26 -4.60 12.96
C VAL A 153 11.36 -3.61 12.58
N ARG A 154 12.29 -4.00 11.71
CA ARG A 154 13.34 -3.11 11.22
C ARG A 154 12.77 -1.92 10.43
N VAL A 155 11.72 -2.17 9.62
CA VAL A 155 11.01 -1.07 8.94
C VAL A 155 10.40 -0.09 9.93
N LEU A 156 9.74 -0.60 10.98
CA LEU A 156 9.14 0.25 12.01
C LEU A 156 10.19 1.05 12.80
N GLN A 157 11.39 0.51 13.00
CA GLN A 157 12.52 1.26 13.59
C GLN A 157 12.96 2.42 12.68
N GLU A 158 13.07 2.19 11.37
CA GLU A 158 13.37 3.24 10.40
C GLU A 158 12.26 4.28 10.31
N VAL A 159 11.00 3.85 10.29
CA VAL A 159 9.84 4.75 10.36
C VAL A 159 9.91 5.62 11.62
N TYR A 160 10.23 5.03 12.77
CA TYR A 160 10.39 5.78 14.01
C TYR A 160 11.54 6.79 13.93
N ARG A 161 12.67 6.45 13.29
CA ARG A 161 13.80 7.36 13.11
C ARG A 161 13.42 8.60 12.32
N ILE A 162 12.77 8.42 11.16
CA ILE A 162 12.42 9.52 10.25
C ILE A 162 11.24 10.38 10.72
N LEU A 163 10.33 9.83 11.56
CA LEU A 163 9.18 10.58 12.06
C LEU A 163 9.60 11.71 13.00
N LYS A 164 9.00 12.89 12.81
CA LYS A 164 9.07 13.99 13.77
C LYS A 164 8.51 13.58 15.14
N SER A 165 8.80 14.33 16.21
CA SER A 165 8.27 14.16 17.57
C SER A 165 6.79 14.18 17.48
N ASN A 166 5.85 14.18 17.26
CA ASN A 166 4.39 14.11 17.07
C ASN A 166 4.00 13.51 15.71
N GLY A 167 4.97 12.90 15.02
CA GLY A 167 4.71 12.20 13.76
C GLY A 167 3.83 10.97 13.98
N LEU A 168 3.05 10.63 12.97
CA LEU A 168 2.12 9.50 13.03
C LEU A 168 2.42 8.51 11.91
N VAL A 169 2.45 7.22 12.23
CA VAL A 169 2.39 6.15 11.24
C VAL A 169 0.97 5.58 11.16
N SER A 170 0.48 5.43 9.95
CA SER A 170 -0.81 4.83 9.63
C SER A 170 -0.58 3.54 8.86
N LEU A 171 -0.86 2.41 9.47
CA LEU A 171 -0.76 1.08 8.88
C LEU A 171 -2.16 0.56 8.60
N ALA A 172 -2.43 0.23 7.35
CA ALA A 172 -3.71 -0.34 6.96
C ALA A 172 -3.48 -1.72 6.31
N GLU A 173 -4.15 -2.73 6.86
CA GLU A 173 -4.05 -4.11 6.38
C GLU A 173 -5.42 -4.62 5.96
N PHE A 174 -5.43 -5.51 4.96
CA PHE A 174 -6.64 -6.21 4.57
C PHE A 174 -6.85 -7.41 5.48
N ALA A 175 -7.57 -7.21 6.57
CA ALA A 175 -8.13 -8.35 7.32
C ALA A 175 -9.48 -8.73 6.69
N PRO A 176 -9.82 -10.01 6.60
CA PRO A 176 -11.18 -10.44 6.36
C PRO A 176 -12.00 -10.17 7.63
N ASP A 177 -12.51 -8.96 7.76
CA ASP A 177 -13.39 -8.54 8.84
C ASP A 177 -14.82 -8.58 8.32
N PRO A 178 -15.76 -9.30 8.97
CA PRO A 178 -17.16 -9.35 8.58
C PRO A 178 -17.84 -7.97 8.59
N ASP A 179 -17.29 -7.00 9.31
CA ASP A 179 -17.83 -5.63 9.41
C ASP A 179 -17.26 -4.65 8.37
N ASN A 180 -16.55 -5.13 7.35
CA ASN A 180 -15.90 -4.30 6.30
C ASN A 180 -14.93 -3.24 6.84
N SER A 181 -14.44 -3.37 8.07
CA SER A 181 -13.46 -2.47 8.63
C SER A 181 -12.05 -2.92 8.30
N ILE A 182 -11.29 -2.08 7.63
CA ILE A 182 -9.84 -2.25 7.61
C ILE A 182 -9.32 -1.86 8.99
N THR A 183 -8.53 -2.74 9.58
CA THR A 183 -7.79 -2.40 10.78
C THR A 183 -6.71 -1.39 10.41
N ILE A 184 -6.93 -0.12 10.76
CA ILE A 184 -5.91 0.92 10.67
C ILE A 184 -5.27 1.02 12.04
N ILE A 185 -4.00 0.71 12.12
CA ILE A 185 -3.21 0.91 13.34
C ILE A 185 -2.53 2.27 13.22
N PHE A 186 -2.85 3.17 14.15
CA PHE A 186 -2.18 4.44 14.31
C PHE A 186 -1.19 4.34 15.46
N CYS A 187 0.08 4.59 15.18
CA CYS A 187 1.11 4.71 16.21
C CYS A 187 1.70 6.12 16.16
N GLN A 188 1.55 6.86 17.23
CA GLN A 188 2.16 8.19 17.36
C GLN A 188 3.54 8.08 18.02
N LYS A 189 4.51 8.80 17.45
CA LYS A 189 5.80 8.97 18.10
C LYS A 189 5.64 9.95 19.25
N VAL A 190 5.78 9.45 20.48
CA VAL A 190 5.79 10.29 21.68
C VAL A 190 7.22 10.76 21.93
N SER A 191 7.41 12.07 22.14
CA SER A 191 8.69 12.63 22.62
C SER A 191 8.97 12.09 24.02
N GLN A 192 10.11 11.44 24.19
CA GLN A 192 10.64 11.10 25.51
C GLN A 192 11.20 12.33 26.19
#